data_a870c369cfd8d1f3d1fc876940db0786
#
_entry.id   a870c369cfd8d1f3d1fc876940db0786
#
_cell.length_a   1.000
_cell.length_b   1.000
_cell.length_c   1.000
_cell.angle_alpha   90.00
_cell.angle_beta   90.00
_cell.angle_gamma   90.00
#
_symmetry.space_group_name_H-M   'P 1'
#
loop_
_entity.id
_entity.type
_entity.pdbx_description
1 polymer ?
#
loop_
_entity_poly.entity_id
_entity_poly.type
_entity_poly.pdbx_seq_one_letter_code
_entity_poly.pdbx_strand_id
1 'polypeptide(L)'
;MHRAATVLLFALPLTGALILSCGDDDTPSGPSTITSAPSAVSPASGSTVEDRQPTLTVSNVSVTGAPPTYHFQVATDSAFASIVTQQEGIAQGGSQTSWQVNNPLQNGTFFWRARAQSGAGAGPFSTGTELRVNAAGFDTDTPINGLLVYDPLTNGRTVGERGGGEFTPQGWQVKTRSDYIRYAVPTLEAGFVEWDNSNMEDEVPDKQWMLFGMWDPTRGEYRENAYRVNLQKLDGGHESPYFRVRWISNGEQYDFGNDFDAWNLFETYTIRVEWGPGIGSQIVRVYLDGVLQYSQTYVNIYRPATHWIEMGIKDRKESIIGVIYSNVKIGPR
;
A
#
# COMPACT_ATOMS: atom_id res chain seq x y z
N MET A 1 -74.51 1.43 13.93
CA MET A 1 -74.84 0.31 14.85
C MET A 1 -73.77 0.23 15.91
N HIS A 2 -74.15 0.55 17.10
CA HIS A 2 -73.31 0.58 18.31
C HIS A 2 -73.08 -0.82 18.82
N ARG A 3 -71.90 -1.14 19.29
CA ARG A 3 -71.74 -2.09 20.42
C ARG A 3 -70.56 -1.66 21.28
N ALA A 4 -70.91 -1.28 22.50
CA ALA A 4 -70.05 -1.06 23.62
C ALA A 4 -69.53 -2.41 24.16
N ALA A 5 -68.29 -2.45 24.61
CA ALA A 5 -67.74 -3.57 25.38
C ALA A 5 -67.31 -3.06 26.76
N THR A 6 -67.87 -3.70 27.76
CA THR A 6 -67.79 -3.45 29.16
C THR A 6 -66.44 -3.85 29.77
N VAL A 7 -65.89 -2.95 30.61
CA VAL A 7 -64.68 -3.22 31.41
C VAL A 7 -65.12 -3.89 32.68
N LEU A 8 -64.51 -5.06 33.00
CA LEU A 8 -64.70 -5.73 34.30
C LEU A 8 -63.42 -5.56 35.13
N LEU A 9 -63.55 -4.79 36.25
CA LEU A 9 -62.50 -4.68 37.24
C LEU A 9 -62.56 -5.91 38.18
N PHE A 10 -61.49 -6.66 38.31
CA PHE A 10 -61.34 -7.59 39.44
C PHE A 10 -60.23 -7.10 40.37
N ALA A 11 -60.67 -6.81 41.62
CA ALA A 11 -59.79 -6.55 42.75
C ALA A 11 -59.37 -7.90 43.38
N LEU A 12 -58.08 -8.14 43.57
CA LEU A 12 -57.57 -9.24 44.41
C LEU A 12 -56.76 -8.68 45.58
N PRO A 13 -56.86 -9.31 46.74
CA PRO A 13 -56.28 -8.80 47.99
C PRO A 13 -54.80 -9.03 48.11
N LEU A 14 -54.13 -8.08 48.73
CA LEU A 14 -52.70 -8.05 49.08
C LEU A 14 -52.46 -8.95 50.31
N THR A 15 -51.80 -10.10 50.12
CA THR A 15 -51.18 -10.86 51.21
C THR A 15 -49.66 -10.70 51.12
N GLY A 16 -49.11 -9.99 52.10
CA GLY A 16 -47.67 -9.81 52.23
C GLY A 16 -46.99 -11.09 52.68
N ALA A 17 -45.99 -11.50 51.93
CA ALA A 17 -44.97 -12.43 52.38
C ALA A 17 -43.63 -11.68 52.42
N LEU A 18 -43.10 -11.47 53.61
CA LEU A 18 -41.74 -11.02 53.86
C LEU A 18 -40.81 -12.17 53.54
N ILE A 19 -40.12 -12.07 52.41
CA ILE A 19 -38.95 -12.95 52.11
C ILE A 19 -37.73 -12.13 52.47
N LEU A 20 -37.05 -12.52 53.56
CA LEU A 20 -35.65 -12.12 53.79
C LEU A 20 -34.82 -12.85 52.73
N SER A 21 -34.42 -12.18 51.67
CA SER A 21 -33.36 -12.60 50.79
C SER A 21 -32.04 -12.12 51.37
N CYS A 22 -31.17 -13.07 51.73
CA CYS A 22 -29.77 -12.78 51.94
C CYS A 22 -29.22 -12.20 50.62
N GLY A 23 -28.67 -11.01 50.71
CA GLY A 23 -28.08 -10.33 49.58
C GLY A 23 -26.79 -11.01 49.17
N ASP A 24 -26.74 -11.55 47.93
CA ASP A 24 -25.54 -11.53 47.14
C ASP A 24 -25.48 -10.11 46.54
N ASP A 25 -24.57 -9.31 47.04
CA ASP A 25 -24.23 -8.00 46.46
C ASP A 25 -23.48 -8.22 45.13
N ASP A 26 -24.16 -8.80 44.14
CA ASP A 26 -23.80 -8.65 42.74
C ASP A 26 -24.26 -7.27 42.25
N THR A 27 -23.64 -6.24 42.77
CA THR A 27 -23.71 -4.93 42.14
C THR A 27 -23.10 -5.09 40.76
N PRO A 28 -23.86 -4.92 39.65
CA PRO A 28 -23.26 -4.94 38.33
C PRO A 28 -22.21 -3.83 38.30
N SER A 29 -20.95 -4.22 38.24
CA SER A 29 -19.84 -3.30 38.18
C SER A 29 -20.05 -2.42 36.96
N GLY A 30 -20.33 -1.14 37.18
CA GLY A 30 -20.51 -0.18 36.10
C GLY A 30 -19.31 -0.12 35.17
N PRO A 31 -19.44 0.46 34.00
CA PRO A 31 -18.33 0.52 33.06
C PRO A 31 -17.14 1.25 33.69
N SER A 32 -15.96 0.64 33.58
CA SER A 32 -14.70 1.14 34.17
C SER A 32 -14.23 2.42 33.49
N THR A 33 -13.95 3.47 34.27
CA THR A 33 -13.28 4.67 33.74
C THR A 33 -11.77 4.39 33.60
N ILE A 34 -11.22 4.62 32.41
CA ILE A 34 -9.79 4.38 32.09
C ILE A 34 -9.04 5.69 32.12
N THR A 35 -8.17 5.86 33.09
CA THR A 35 -7.40 7.11 33.30
C THR A 35 -5.93 7.00 32.93
N SER A 36 -5.40 5.78 32.75
CA SER A 36 -4.01 5.52 32.40
C SER A 36 -3.87 4.93 30.99
N ALA A 37 -2.76 5.29 30.33
CA ALA A 37 -2.38 4.66 29.06
C ALA A 37 -1.71 3.31 29.31
N PRO A 38 -1.88 2.31 28.43
CA PRO A 38 -1.06 1.10 28.44
C PRO A 38 0.39 1.43 28.09
N SER A 39 1.34 0.61 28.54
CA SER A 39 2.75 0.78 28.18
C SER A 39 3.15 -0.20 27.08
N ALA A 40 3.88 0.26 26.06
CA ALA A 40 4.42 -0.61 25.02
C ALA A 40 5.45 -1.59 25.62
N VAL A 41 5.31 -2.86 25.24
CA VAL A 41 6.19 -3.96 25.70
C VAL A 41 7.02 -4.50 24.55
N SER A 42 6.40 -4.80 23.41
CA SER A 42 7.07 -5.37 22.25
C SER A 42 6.33 -4.98 20.96
N PRO A 43 7.05 -4.68 19.87
CA PRO A 43 8.50 -4.47 19.78
C PRO A 43 8.98 -3.25 20.58
N ALA A 44 10.21 -3.27 21.09
CA ALA A 44 10.79 -2.13 21.79
C ALA A 44 10.99 -0.94 20.84
N SER A 45 10.97 0.29 21.37
CA SER A 45 11.17 1.50 20.57
C SER A 45 12.51 1.49 19.83
N GLY A 46 12.48 1.78 18.52
CA GLY A 46 13.65 1.77 17.64
C GLY A 46 14.13 0.37 17.24
N SER A 47 13.43 -0.70 17.64
CA SER A 47 13.80 -2.06 17.23
C SER A 47 13.48 -2.31 15.74
N THR A 48 14.27 -3.21 15.15
CA THR A 48 14.03 -3.70 13.80
C THR A 48 13.43 -5.11 13.86
N VAL A 49 12.35 -5.36 13.15
CA VAL A 49 11.72 -6.67 12.98
C VAL A 49 11.81 -7.10 11.52
N GLU A 50 11.97 -8.40 11.32
CA GLU A 50 11.96 -9.00 9.98
C GLU A 50 10.54 -9.47 9.57
N ASP A 51 9.66 -9.62 10.55
CA ASP A 51 8.26 -9.96 10.29
C ASP A 51 7.49 -8.71 9.88
N ARG A 52 6.76 -8.80 8.79
CA ARG A 52 5.92 -7.74 8.24
C ARG A 52 4.54 -7.66 8.90
N GLN A 53 4.16 -8.69 9.64
CA GLN A 53 2.97 -8.74 10.48
C GLN A 53 3.38 -8.86 11.97
N PRO A 54 4.14 -7.87 12.49
CA PRO A 54 4.66 -7.96 13.84
C PRO A 54 3.52 -8.04 14.85
N THR A 55 3.76 -8.76 15.94
CA THR A 55 2.87 -8.76 17.08
C THR A 55 3.22 -7.59 17.99
N LEU A 56 2.28 -6.67 18.12
CA LEU A 56 2.38 -5.50 19.00
C LEU A 56 1.78 -5.86 20.36
N THR A 57 2.53 -5.64 21.44
CA THR A 57 2.15 -6.04 22.78
C THR A 57 2.25 -4.85 23.75
N VAL A 58 1.23 -4.67 24.57
CA VAL A 58 1.20 -3.68 25.65
C VAL A 58 0.93 -4.34 26.99
N SER A 59 1.40 -3.71 28.08
CA SER A 59 0.96 -4.04 29.43
C SER A 59 -0.51 -3.63 29.60
N ASN A 60 -1.27 -4.45 30.32
CA ASN A 60 -2.67 -4.11 30.62
C ASN A 60 -2.74 -2.92 31.57
N VAL A 61 -3.81 -2.11 31.40
CA VAL A 61 -4.14 -1.07 32.37
C VAL A 61 -4.90 -1.68 33.55
N SER A 62 -4.68 -1.16 34.74
CA SER A 62 -5.46 -1.55 35.90
C SER A 62 -6.81 -0.86 35.88
N VAL A 63 -7.88 -1.63 35.96
CA VAL A 63 -9.26 -1.12 36.03
C VAL A 63 -10.00 -1.84 37.15
N THR A 64 -11.01 -1.17 37.71
CA THR A 64 -11.96 -1.79 38.60
C THR A 64 -13.23 -2.10 37.81
N GLY A 65 -13.66 -3.37 37.81
CA GLY A 65 -14.84 -3.80 37.05
C GLY A 65 -14.52 -4.67 35.83
N ALA A 66 -15.36 -4.59 34.80
CA ALA A 66 -15.19 -5.44 33.62
C ALA A 66 -13.87 -5.14 32.88
N PRO A 67 -13.15 -6.18 32.38
CA PRO A 67 -11.96 -5.98 31.60
C PRO A 67 -12.20 -5.10 30.37
N PRO A 68 -11.31 -4.13 30.07
CA PRO A 68 -11.44 -3.31 28.87
C PRO A 68 -11.06 -4.09 27.60
N THR A 69 -11.39 -3.50 26.46
CA THR A 69 -10.80 -3.87 25.17
C THR A 69 -9.68 -2.90 24.82
N TYR A 70 -8.91 -3.26 23.80
CA TYR A 70 -7.79 -2.43 23.34
C TYR A 70 -7.95 -2.04 21.87
N HIS A 71 -7.49 -0.82 21.57
CA HIS A 71 -7.39 -0.27 20.22
C HIS A 71 -5.93 0.00 19.92
N PHE A 72 -5.39 -0.65 18.87
CA PHE A 72 -4.05 -0.47 18.36
C PHE A 72 -4.07 0.34 17.07
N GLN A 73 -3.05 1.16 16.86
CA GLN A 73 -2.82 1.94 15.64
C GLN A 73 -1.36 1.84 15.21
N VAL A 74 -1.14 1.76 13.90
CA VAL A 74 0.15 1.86 13.24
C VAL A 74 0.08 2.99 12.22
N ALA A 75 1.07 3.88 12.22
CA ALA A 75 1.17 5.02 11.32
C ALA A 75 2.56 5.15 10.70
N THR A 76 2.69 5.89 9.62
CA THR A 76 3.99 6.23 9.00
C THR A 76 4.64 7.44 9.66
N ASP A 77 3.94 8.17 10.52
CA ASP A 77 4.43 9.37 11.20
C ASP A 77 4.17 9.33 12.72
N SER A 78 5.02 10.00 13.50
CA SER A 78 4.93 10.02 14.95
C SER A 78 3.75 10.81 15.51
N ALA A 79 3.10 11.64 14.69
CA ALA A 79 1.88 12.38 15.06
C ALA A 79 0.60 11.55 14.83
N PHE A 80 0.73 10.38 14.17
CA PHE A 80 -0.41 9.52 13.79
C PHE A 80 -1.43 10.20 12.89
N ALA A 81 -0.98 11.07 12.01
CA ALA A 81 -1.80 11.70 10.97
C ALA A 81 -2.09 10.72 9.83
N SER A 82 -1.14 9.82 9.52
CA SER A 82 -1.21 8.84 8.43
C SER A 82 -1.29 7.41 8.98
N ILE A 83 -2.48 6.98 9.38
CA ILE A 83 -2.71 5.62 9.88
C ILE A 83 -2.64 4.62 8.73
N VAL A 84 -1.76 3.62 8.85
CA VAL A 84 -1.59 2.52 7.89
C VAL A 84 -2.57 1.39 8.18
N THR A 85 -2.69 1.03 9.45
CA THR A 85 -3.59 -0.03 9.90
C THR A 85 -3.95 0.17 11.38
N GLN A 86 -5.11 -0.32 11.75
CA GLN A 86 -5.60 -0.27 13.13
C GLN A 86 -6.57 -1.40 13.42
N GLN A 87 -6.73 -1.72 14.69
CA GLN A 87 -7.70 -2.70 15.15
C GLN A 87 -8.26 -2.29 16.50
N GLU A 88 -9.59 -2.26 16.60
CA GLU A 88 -10.33 -2.03 17.83
C GLU A 88 -10.95 -3.32 18.39
N GLY A 89 -11.39 -3.27 19.62
CA GLY A 89 -12.15 -4.35 20.25
C GLY A 89 -11.31 -5.58 20.60
N ILE A 90 -9.99 -5.47 20.72
CA ILE A 90 -9.12 -6.57 21.11
C ILE A 90 -9.34 -6.85 22.60
N ALA A 91 -9.79 -8.05 22.93
CA ALA A 91 -10.04 -8.46 24.31
C ALA A 91 -8.74 -8.41 25.14
N GLN A 92 -8.87 -7.96 26.40
CA GLN A 92 -7.75 -7.96 27.33
C GLN A 92 -7.21 -9.38 27.56
N GLY A 93 -5.90 -9.56 27.39
CA GLY A 93 -5.21 -10.78 27.78
C GLY A 93 -4.94 -10.86 29.28
N GLY A 94 -4.17 -11.86 29.73
CA GLY A 94 -3.88 -12.07 31.15
C GLY A 94 -3.15 -10.88 31.81
N SER A 95 -1.86 -10.74 31.56
CA SER A 95 -1.04 -9.61 32.05
C SER A 95 -0.72 -8.58 30.97
N GLN A 96 -0.81 -8.98 29.72
CA GLN A 96 -0.50 -8.21 28.52
C GLN A 96 -1.57 -8.45 27.46
N THR A 97 -1.75 -7.48 26.58
CA THR A 97 -2.65 -7.60 25.42
C THR A 97 -1.84 -7.43 24.17
N SER A 98 -2.04 -8.33 23.21
CA SER A 98 -1.31 -8.35 21.95
C SER A 98 -2.23 -8.31 20.76
N TRP A 99 -1.73 -7.72 19.70
CA TRP A 99 -2.36 -7.72 18.37
C TRP A 99 -1.30 -8.01 17.31
N GLN A 100 -1.53 -9.03 16.50
CA GLN A 100 -0.75 -9.23 15.30
C GLN A 100 -1.30 -8.34 14.19
N VAL A 101 -0.44 -7.55 13.57
CA VAL A 101 -0.82 -6.66 12.48
C VAL A 101 -1.47 -7.48 11.34
N ASN A 102 -2.72 -7.16 11.00
CA ASN A 102 -3.51 -7.95 10.05
C ASN A 102 -2.98 -7.83 8.62
N ASN A 103 -2.52 -6.63 8.23
CA ASN A 103 -2.00 -6.34 6.91
C ASN A 103 -0.48 -6.24 6.96
N PRO A 104 0.25 -6.96 6.10
CA PRO A 104 1.71 -6.88 6.07
C PRO A 104 2.20 -5.43 5.89
N LEU A 105 3.02 -4.97 6.80
CA LEU A 105 3.67 -3.66 6.72
C LEU A 105 4.75 -3.67 5.64
N GLN A 106 4.99 -2.53 5.06
CA GLN A 106 6.10 -2.32 4.15
C GLN A 106 7.43 -2.32 4.92
N ASN A 107 8.55 -2.52 4.21
CA ASN A 107 9.84 -2.19 4.80
C ASN A 107 9.93 -0.68 5.02
N GLY A 108 10.29 -0.26 6.22
CA GLY A 108 10.33 1.16 6.57
C GLY A 108 10.19 1.42 8.05
N THR A 109 10.11 2.68 8.42
CA THR A 109 9.88 3.12 9.79
C THR A 109 8.41 3.41 10.00
N PHE A 110 7.86 2.85 11.07
CA PHE A 110 6.49 3.04 11.52
C PHE A 110 6.47 3.48 12.97
N PHE A 111 5.33 4.01 13.38
CA PHE A 111 5.04 4.34 14.76
C PHE A 111 3.77 3.60 15.16
N TRP A 112 3.75 3.00 16.33
CA TRP A 112 2.57 2.32 16.83
C TRP A 112 2.23 2.76 18.23
N ARG A 113 0.94 2.70 18.57
CA ARG A 113 0.41 3.03 19.89
C ARG A 113 -0.85 2.22 20.18
N ALA A 114 -1.22 2.15 21.44
CA ALA A 114 -2.47 1.55 21.85
C ALA A 114 -3.15 2.33 22.96
N ARG A 115 -4.46 2.14 23.09
CA ARG A 115 -5.25 2.61 24.24
C ARG A 115 -6.22 1.52 24.67
N ALA A 116 -6.65 1.57 25.92
CA ALA A 116 -7.74 0.75 26.40
C ALA A 116 -9.09 1.47 26.24
N GLN A 117 -10.16 0.70 26.08
CA GLN A 117 -11.53 1.17 25.87
C GLN A 117 -12.50 0.38 26.74
N SER A 118 -13.50 1.04 27.33
CA SER A 118 -14.58 0.44 28.11
C SER A 118 -15.92 1.00 27.68
N GLY A 119 -16.99 0.50 28.26
CA GLY A 119 -18.33 1.08 28.07
C GLY A 119 -18.47 2.52 28.57
N ALA A 120 -17.56 3.00 29.44
CA ALA A 120 -17.52 4.40 29.90
C ALA A 120 -16.74 5.33 28.97
N GLY A 121 -16.03 4.78 27.98
CA GLY A 121 -15.23 5.54 27.00
C GLY A 121 -13.81 5.00 26.80
N ALA A 122 -13.04 5.75 26.03
CA ALA A 122 -11.65 5.42 25.72
C ALA A 122 -10.70 6.17 26.65
N GLY A 123 -9.68 5.46 27.14
CA GLY A 123 -8.55 6.03 27.84
C GLY A 123 -7.55 6.70 26.87
N PRO A 124 -6.49 7.32 27.41
CA PRO A 124 -5.45 7.92 26.60
C PRO A 124 -4.65 6.87 25.83
N PHE A 125 -4.10 7.27 24.65
CA PHE A 125 -3.14 6.46 23.91
C PHE A 125 -1.80 6.41 24.65
N SER A 126 -1.10 5.29 24.51
CA SER A 126 0.32 5.19 24.87
C SER A 126 1.16 6.18 24.08
N THR A 127 2.37 6.46 24.58
CA THR A 127 3.41 7.12 23.77
C THR A 127 3.64 6.33 22.49
N GLY A 128 3.80 7.03 21.35
CA GLY A 128 4.14 6.41 20.10
C GLY A 128 5.48 5.70 20.17
N THR A 129 5.54 4.46 19.74
CA THR A 129 6.71 3.58 19.76
C THR A 129 7.21 3.39 18.33
N GLU A 130 8.46 3.78 18.07
CA GLU A 130 9.10 3.57 16.76
C GLU A 130 9.36 2.08 16.51
N LEU A 131 9.06 1.63 15.31
CA LEU A 131 9.28 0.28 14.82
C LEU A 131 9.86 0.33 13.42
N ARG A 132 10.92 -0.42 13.15
CA ARG A 132 11.49 -0.59 11.81
C ARG A 132 11.18 -1.99 11.31
N VAL A 133 10.46 -2.05 10.21
CA VAL A 133 10.25 -3.31 9.49
C VAL A 133 11.34 -3.44 8.44
N ASN A 134 12.08 -4.55 8.49
CA ASN A 134 13.20 -4.84 7.59
C ASN A 134 13.18 -6.32 7.18
N ALA A 135 12.04 -6.77 6.65
CA ALA A 135 11.89 -8.13 6.15
C ALA A 135 12.88 -8.38 5.00
N ALA A 136 13.60 -9.48 5.06
CA ALA A 136 14.48 -9.91 4.00
C ALA A 136 13.63 -10.39 2.82
N GLY A 137 13.74 -9.69 1.69
CA GLY A 137 13.05 -10.02 0.45
C GLY A 137 11.55 -9.66 0.49
N PHE A 138 11.03 -9.20 -0.63
CA PHE A 138 9.60 -9.34 -0.90
C PHE A 138 9.40 -10.78 -1.35
N ASP A 139 8.56 -11.50 -0.68
CA ASP A 139 7.96 -12.68 -1.24
C ASP A 139 7.03 -12.22 -2.36
N THR A 140 7.50 -12.31 -3.60
CA THR A 140 6.73 -11.94 -4.79
C THR A 140 5.48 -12.81 -4.94
N ASP A 141 5.41 -13.91 -4.18
CA ASP A 141 4.28 -14.84 -4.19
C ASP A 141 3.19 -14.46 -3.18
N THR A 142 3.47 -13.56 -2.21
CA THR A 142 2.48 -13.12 -1.23
C THR A 142 2.04 -11.67 -1.50
N PRO A 143 0.82 -11.43 -2.00
CA PRO A 143 0.33 -10.08 -2.28
C PRO A 143 0.22 -9.23 -1.01
N ILE A 144 0.82 -8.03 -1.03
CA ILE A 144 0.68 -7.04 0.04
C ILE A 144 -0.45 -6.10 -0.32
N ASN A 145 -1.56 -6.14 0.40
CA ASN A 145 -2.76 -5.37 0.04
C ASN A 145 -3.14 -5.53 -1.45
N GLY A 146 -2.97 -6.74 -2.00
CA GLY A 146 -3.17 -7.02 -3.40
C GLY A 146 -1.97 -6.68 -4.30
N LEU A 147 -0.86 -6.15 -3.77
CA LEU A 147 0.36 -5.90 -4.55
C LEU A 147 1.23 -7.16 -4.63
N LEU A 148 1.80 -7.42 -5.80
CA LEU A 148 2.86 -8.41 -6.01
C LEU A 148 4.24 -7.86 -5.63
N VAL A 149 4.46 -6.57 -5.89
CA VAL A 149 5.70 -5.86 -5.55
C VAL A 149 5.34 -4.51 -4.93
N TYR A 150 6.03 -4.18 -3.86
CA TYR A 150 6.22 -2.82 -3.41
C TYR A 150 7.70 -2.60 -3.10
N ASP A 151 8.29 -1.61 -3.75
CA ASP A 151 9.69 -1.26 -3.59
C ASP A 151 9.84 0.25 -3.40
N PRO A 152 10.10 0.73 -2.18
CA PRO A 152 10.21 2.16 -1.92
C PRO A 152 11.44 2.79 -2.56
N LEU A 153 12.53 2.03 -2.74
CA LEU A 153 13.83 2.47 -3.28
C LEU A 153 14.55 3.57 -2.47
N THR A 154 13.89 4.16 -1.48
CA THR A 154 14.43 5.22 -0.61
C THR A 154 15.23 4.68 0.58
N ASN A 155 15.22 3.37 0.80
CA ASN A 155 15.86 2.68 1.92
C ASN A 155 17.24 2.10 1.59
N GLY A 156 17.83 2.49 0.45
CA GLY A 156 19.17 2.07 0.02
C GLY A 156 19.25 0.66 -0.57
N ARG A 157 18.12 0.05 -0.90
CA ARG A 157 18.02 -1.30 -1.46
C ARG A 157 16.82 -1.45 -2.38
N THR A 158 16.77 -2.56 -3.11
CA THR A 158 15.66 -2.98 -3.94
C THR A 158 15.34 -4.45 -3.70
N VAL A 159 14.10 -4.84 -3.94
CA VAL A 159 13.65 -6.24 -3.99
C VAL A 159 13.78 -6.81 -5.41
N GLY A 160 14.02 -5.95 -6.40
CA GLY A 160 14.30 -6.34 -7.77
C GLY A 160 15.78 -6.71 -8.00
N GLU A 161 16.04 -7.31 -9.14
CA GLU A 161 17.41 -7.45 -9.65
C GLU A 161 17.94 -6.07 -10.06
N ARG A 162 19.08 -5.66 -9.52
CA ARG A 162 19.70 -4.38 -9.83
C ARG A 162 20.96 -4.54 -10.66
N GLY A 163 21.02 -3.84 -11.79
CA GLY A 163 22.21 -3.67 -12.61
C GLY A 163 22.66 -2.21 -12.60
N GLY A 164 23.43 -1.80 -11.56
CA GLY A 164 23.98 -0.43 -11.47
C GLY A 164 23.12 0.58 -10.74
N GLY A 165 23.31 1.89 -11.06
CA GLY A 165 22.65 3.00 -10.41
C GLY A 165 23.09 3.23 -8.96
N GLU A 166 22.59 4.27 -8.35
CA GLU A 166 22.91 4.68 -6.99
C GLU A 166 21.65 4.95 -6.17
N PHE A 167 21.61 4.47 -4.93
CA PHE A 167 20.54 4.83 -4.01
C PHE A 167 20.82 6.19 -3.38
N THR A 168 19.81 7.04 -3.41
CA THR A 168 19.78 8.36 -2.77
C THR A 168 18.66 8.38 -1.73
N PRO A 169 18.58 9.38 -0.85
CA PRO A 169 17.44 9.54 0.06
C PRO A 169 16.09 9.68 -0.66
N GLN A 170 16.08 10.11 -1.93
CA GLN A 170 14.88 10.28 -2.74
C GLN A 170 14.48 9.02 -3.51
N GLY A 171 15.38 8.04 -3.66
CA GLY A 171 15.14 6.83 -4.41
C GLY A 171 16.39 6.30 -5.10
N TRP A 172 16.19 5.43 -6.07
CA TRP A 172 17.26 4.90 -6.92
C TRP A 172 17.46 5.78 -8.15
N GLN A 173 18.69 6.28 -8.33
CA GLN A 173 19.08 7.16 -9.42
C GLN A 173 19.84 6.40 -10.52
N VAL A 174 19.42 6.62 -11.76
CA VAL A 174 20.12 6.14 -12.94
C VAL A 174 21.39 6.96 -13.15
N LYS A 175 22.55 6.31 -13.23
CA LYS A 175 23.88 6.93 -13.41
C LYS A 175 24.47 6.65 -14.78
N THR A 176 24.13 5.51 -15.37
CA THR A 176 24.63 5.09 -16.68
C THR A 176 23.52 4.51 -17.55
N ARG A 177 23.76 4.35 -18.84
CA ARG A 177 22.82 3.75 -19.80
C ARG A 177 22.51 2.26 -19.56
N SER A 178 23.29 1.62 -18.72
CA SER A 178 23.16 0.19 -18.43
C SER A 178 22.50 -0.08 -17.09
N ASP A 179 22.10 0.99 -16.37
CA ASP A 179 21.51 0.86 -15.06
C ASP A 179 20.03 0.49 -15.17
N TYR A 180 19.65 -0.49 -14.37
CA TYR A 180 18.27 -0.96 -14.30
C TYR A 180 17.92 -1.54 -12.93
N ILE A 181 16.63 -1.54 -12.62
CA ILE A 181 16.02 -2.41 -11.62
C ILE A 181 14.93 -3.21 -12.33
N ARG A 182 14.94 -4.52 -12.14
CA ARG A 182 14.07 -5.47 -12.81
C ARG A 182 13.29 -6.31 -11.81
N TYR A 183 12.00 -6.44 -12.04
CA TYR A 183 11.09 -7.26 -11.26
C TYR A 183 10.55 -8.40 -12.14
N ALA A 184 10.72 -9.64 -11.71
CA ALA A 184 10.06 -10.78 -12.32
C ALA A 184 8.71 -11.00 -11.65
N VAL A 185 7.62 -10.89 -12.40
CA VAL A 185 6.26 -11.05 -11.87
C VAL A 185 5.47 -12.06 -12.70
N PRO A 186 4.54 -12.81 -12.07
CA PRO A 186 3.57 -13.62 -12.81
C PRO A 186 2.78 -12.76 -13.79
N THR A 187 2.35 -13.36 -14.90
CA THR A 187 1.48 -12.66 -15.84
C THR A 187 0.14 -12.34 -15.19
N LEU A 188 -0.24 -11.08 -15.22
CA LEU A 188 -1.53 -10.59 -14.79
C LEU A 188 -2.42 -10.33 -16.01
N GLU A 189 -3.62 -10.90 -16.05
CA GLU A 189 -4.62 -10.56 -17.07
C GLU A 189 -5.05 -9.10 -17.01
N ALA A 190 -5.21 -8.60 -15.78
CA ALA A 190 -5.41 -7.20 -15.47
C ALA A 190 -4.45 -6.81 -14.36
N GLY A 191 -3.62 -5.83 -14.60
CA GLY A 191 -2.58 -5.42 -13.67
C GLY A 191 -2.21 -3.96 -13.82
N PHE A 192 -1.32 -3.53 -12.97
CA PHE A 192 -0.72 -2.21 -13.04
C PHE A 192 0.71 -2.21 -12.54
N VAL A 193 1.44 -1.22 -13.00
CA VAL A 193 2.69 -0.75 -12.40
C VAL A 193 2.54 0.74 -12.11
N GLU A 194 2.95 1.16 -10.93
CA GLU A 194 2.96 2.55 -10.47
C GLU A 194 4.31 2.86 -9.83
N TRP A 195 4.85 4.02 -10.10
CA TRP A 195 6.10 4.48 -9.51
C TRP A 195 6.16 5.99 -9.51
N ASP A 196 7.04 6.56 -8.69
CA ASP A 196 7.37 7.97 -8.72
C ASP A 196 8.66 8.21 -9.49
N ASN A 197 8.67 9.23 -10.34
CA ASN A 197 9.86 9.78 -10.98
C ASN A 197 10.11 11.22 -10.52
N SER A 198 11.35 11.51 -10.20
CA SER A 198 11.83 12.85 -9.92
C SER A 198 13.15 13.14 -10.64
N ASN A 199 13.61 14.37 -10.58
CA ASN A 199 14.79 14.82 -11.30
C ASN A 199 14.69 14.60 -12.83
N MET A 200 13.49 14.85 -13.34
CA MET A 200 13.17 14.77 -14.78
C MET A 200 13.49 16.09 -15.44
N GLU A 201 14.39 16.08 -16.41
CA GLU A 201 14.83 17.27 -17.13
C GLU A 201 14.25 17.30 -18.55
N ASP A 202 13.81 18.48 -19.00
CA ASP A 202 13.10 18.66 -20.27
C ASP A 202 13.99 19.09 -21.43
N GLU A 203 15.12 19.71 -21.14
CA GLU A 203 15.90 20.50 -22.10
C GLU A 203 16.87 19.70 -22.96
N VAL A 204 16.64 18.41 -23.18
CA VAL A 204 17.57 17.63 -23.98
C VAL A 204 16.96 17.29 -25.33
N PRO A 205 17.32 18.00 -26.40
CA PRO A 205 16.81 17.74 -27.74
C PRO A 205 17.06 16.29 -28.19
N ASP A 206 16.09 15.71 -28.90
CA ASP A 206 16.18 14.39 -29.54
C ASP A 206 16.33 13.17 -28.60
N LYS A 207 16.00 13.29 -27.31
CA LYS A 207 16.12 12.19 -26.38
C LYS A 207 14.80 11.46 -26.13
N GLN A 208 14.85 10.16 -26.24
CA GLN A 208 13.77 9.25 -25.87
C GLN A 208 13.99 8.79 -24.44
N TRP A 209 13.12 9.19 -23.53
CA TRP A 209 13.12 8.75 -22.17
C TRP A 209 12.33 7.45 -22.09
N MET A 210 12.97 6.34 -21.78
CA MET A 210 12.27 5.09 -21.52
C MET A 210 12.11 4.94 -20.02
N LEU A 211 10.96 5.33 -19.53
CA LEU A 211 10.69 5.35 -18.10
C LEU A 211 10.36 3.97 -17.56
N PHE A 212 9.87 3.08 -18.41
CA PHE A 212 9.38 1.76 -18.04
C PHE A 212 9.39 0.82 -19.23
N GLY A 213 9.70 -0.45 -18.98
CA GLY A 213 9.57 -1.52 -19.97
C GLY A 213 8.99 -2.78 -19.34
N MET A 214 8.19 -3.51 -20.12
CA MET A 214 7.65 -4.81 -19.75
C MET A 214 7.78 -5.77 -20.93
N TRP A 215 8.30 -6.98 -20.73
CA TRP A 215 8.42 -7.97 -21.78
C TRP A 215 8.47 -9.42 -21.25
N ASP A 216 8.32 -10.37 -22.19
CA ASP A 216 8.45 -11.79 -21.92
C ASP A 216 9.94 -12.22 -22.02
N PRO A 217 10.59 -12.60 -20.92
CA PRO A 217 11.99 -12.99 -20.93
C PRO A 217 12.26 -14.29 -21.73
N THR A 218 11.25 -15.12 -21.93
CA THR A 218 11.41 -16.38 -22.70
C THR A 218 11.55 -16.15 -24.21
N ARG A 219 11.29 -14.92 -24.67
CA ARG A 219 11.31 -14.50 -26.06
C ARG A 219 12.53 -13.65 -26.46
N GLY A 220 13.59 -13.68 -25.64
CA GLY A 220 14.82 -12.93 -25.87
C GLY A 220 14.93 -11.64 -25.07
N GLU A 221 16.03 -10.95 -25.25
CA GLU A 221 16.30 -9.67 -24.60
C GLU A 221 15.33 -8.58 -25.09
N TYR A 222 15.20 -7.51 -24.30
CA TYR A 222 14.19 -6.47 -24.54
C TYR A 222 14.19 -5.92 -25.97
N ARG A 223 15.33 -5.60 -26.56
CA ARG A 223 15.43 -5.01 -27.90
C ARG A 223 14.96 -5.91 -29.03
N GLU A 224 15.23 -7.19 -28.87
CA GLU A 224 14.96 -8.22 -29.88
C GLU A 224 13.59 -8.86 -29.64
N ASN A 225 12.95 -8.51 -28.52
CA ASN A 225 11.72 -9.13 -28.10
C ASN A 225 10.55 -8.62 -28.94
N ALA A 226 9.89 -9.52 -29.64
CA ALA A 226 8.70 -9.22 -30.45
C ALA A 226 7.44 -8.92 -29.61
N TYR A 227 7.54 -9.06 -28.29
CA TYR A 227 6.43 -8.86 -27.36
C TYR A 227 6.86 -8.01 -26.18
N ARG A 228 6.75 -6.70 -26.32
CA ARG A 228 7.15 -5.74 -25.29
C ARG A 228 6.26 -4.51 -25.24
N VAL A 229 6.20 -3.92 -24.07
CA VAL A 229 5.56 -2.62 -23.83
C VAL A 229 6.58 -1.67 -23.22
N ASN A 230 6.55 -0.43 -23.60
CA ASN A 230 7.31 0.60 -22.90
C ASN A 230 6.55 1.94 -22.87
N LEU A 231 6.87 2.75 -21.88
CA LEU A 231 6.48 4.13 -21.78
C LEU A 231 7.70 5.01 -22.05
N GLN A 232 7.53 5.98 -22.91
CA GLN A 232 8.57 6.92 -23.30
C GLN A 232 8.08 8.34 -23.15
N LYS A 233 8.96 9.24 -22.71
CA LYS A 233 8.83 10.65 -23.03
C LYS A 233 9.62 10.90 -24.31
N LEU A 234 9.02 11.59 -25.24
CA LEU A 234 9.69 12.07 -26.43
C LEU A 234 9.87 13.57 -26.33
N ASP A 235 11.08 13.97 -26.64
CA ASP A 235 11.49 15.34 -26.85
C ASP A 235 12.16 15.41 -28.23
N GLY A 236 12.04 16.53 -28.90
CA GLY A 236 12.70 16.73 -30.18
C GLY A 236 11.83 16.41 -31.41
N GLY A 237 11.71 17.40 -32.27
CA GLY A 237 10.95 17.34 -33.53
C GLY A 237 9.44 17.45 -33.36
N HIS A 238 8.94 17.49 -32.15
CA HIS A 238 7.57 17.82 -31.80
C HIS A 238 7.50 19.21 -31.17
N GLU A 239 6.42 19.92 -31.45
CA GLU A 239 6.19 21.26 -30.88
C GLU A 239 5.99 21.22 -29.36
N SER A 240 5.70 20.05 -28.81
CA SER A 240 5.53 19.79 -27.37
C SER A 240 6.11 18.43 -27.00
N PRO A 241 6.69 18.27 -25.79
CA PRO A 241 6.99 16.97 -25.24
C PRO A 241 5.72 16.14 -25.13
N TYR A 242 5.78 14.85 -25.39
CA TYR A 242 4.61 13.99 -25.20
C TYR A 242 4.97 12.62 -24.64
N PHE A 243 4.04 12.02 -23.91
CA PHE A 243 4.10 10.62 -23.53
C PHE A 243 3.76 9.73 -24.71
N ARG A 244 4.55 8.69 -24.88
CA ARG A 244 4.26 7.62 -25.82
C ARG A 244 4.30 6.26 -25.14
N VAL A 245 3.21 5.52 -25.30
CA VAL A 245 3.21 4.08 -25.06
C VAL A 245 3.52 3.40 -26.39
N ARG A 246 4.55 2.58 -26.38
CA ARG A 246 4.87 1.69 -27.48
C ARG A 246 4.53 0.26 -27.08
N TRP A 247 3.65 -0.34 -27.83
CA TRP A 247 3.34 -1.75 -27.74
C TRP A 247 3.88 -2.49 -28.96
N ILE A 248 4.61 -3.57 -28.75
CA ILE A 248 5.06 -4.45 -29.82
C ILE A 248 4.47 -5.82 -29.58
N SER A 249 3.74 -6.33 -30.58
CA SER A 249 3.14 -7.65 -30.55
C SER A 249 3.42 -8.35 -31.87
N ASN A 250 4.02 -9.53 -31.78
CA ASN A 250 4.47 -10.33 -32.95
C ASN A 250 5.32 -9.51 -33.95
N GLY A 251 6.15 -8.62 -33.41
CA GLY A 251 7.02 -7.73 -34.20
C GLY A 251 6.35 -6.49 -34.78
N GLU A 252 5.03 -6.41 -34.75
CA GLU A 252 4.29 -5.21 -35.17
C GLU A 252 4.30 -4.16 -34.05
N GLN A 253 4.56 -2.92 -34.43
CA GLN A 253 4.67 -1.80 -33.51
C GLN A 253 3.41 -0.94 -33.55
N TYR A 254 2.88 -0.66 -32.38
CA TYR A 254 1.77 0.25 -32.16
C TYR A 254 2.23 1.37 -31.23
N ASP A 255 2.27 2.60 -31.73
CA ASP A 255 2.65 3.78 -30.99
C ASP A 255 1.45 4.69 -30.78
N PHE A 256 1.27 5.11 -29.52
CA PHE A 256 0.22 6.04 -29.13
C PHE A 256 0.77 7.02 -28.11
N GLY A 257 0.36 8.26 -28.18
CA GLY A 257 0.79 9.29 -27.25
C GLY A 257 -0.12 10.50 -27.29
N ASN A 258 0.00 11.32 -26.26
CA ASN A 258 -0.62 12.63 -26.15
C ASN A 258 0.45 13.66 -25.87
N ASP A 259 0.17 14.90 -26.28
CA ASP A 259 0.95 16.05 -25.87
C ASP A 259 0.98 16.13 -24.34
N PHE A 260 2.11 16.49 -23.81
CA PHE A 260 2.37 16.58 -22.38
C PHE A 260 3.16 17.84 -22.10
N ASP A 261 2.76 18.57 -21.05
CA ASP A 261 3.49 19.74 -20.61
C ASP A 261 4.93 19.39 -20.19
N ALA A 262 5.78 20.38 -20.18
CA ALA A 262 7.18 20.26 -19.82
C ALA A 262 7.38 19.64 -18.43
N TRP A 263 8.35 18.73 -18.29
CA TRP A 263 8.76 18.22 -16.98
C TRP A 263 9.41 19.31 -16.14
N ASN A 264 9.10 19.33 -14.86
CA ASN A 264 9.75 20.20 -13.90
C ASN A 264 10.81 19.40 -13.10
N LEU A 265 12.06 19.81 -13.19
CA LEU A 265 13.18 19.19 -12.51
C LEU A 265 12.98 19.04 -10.99
N PHE A 266 12.20 19.95 -10.38
CA PHE A 266 11.98 20.00 -8.94
C PHE A 266 10.72 19.29 -8.47
N GLU A 267 9.96 18.71 -9.39
CA GLU A 267 8.73 18.01 -9.08
C GLU A 267 8.92 16.48 -9.09
N THR A 268 8.03 15.80 -8.39
CA THR A 268 7.92 14.36 -8.42
C THR A 268 6.59 14.00 -9.08
N TYR A 269 6.64 13.11 -10.04
CA TYR A 269 5.50 12.66 -10.82
C TYR A 269 5.18 11.22 -10.50
N THR A 270 3.95 10.94 -10.10
CA THR A 270 3.46 9.57 -9.96
C THR A 270 2.93 9.08 -11.30
N ILE A 271 3.59 8.10 -11.87
CA ILE A 271 3.23 7.50 -13.15
C ILE A 271 2.62 6.11 -12.89
N ARG A 272 1.48 5.85 -13.51
CA ARG A 272 0.81 4.55 -13.42
C ARG A 272 0.43 4.06 -14.82
N VAL A 273 0.83 2.85 -15.13
CA VAL A 273 0.43 2.12 -16.34
C VAL A 273 -0.46 0.96 -15.90
N GLU A 274 -1.67 0.94 -16.42
CA GLU A 274 -2.63 -0.14 -16.20
C GLU A 274 -2.86 -0.92 -17.50
N TRP A 275 -3.07 -2.21 -17.37
CA TRP A 275 -3.59 -3.04 -18.45
C TRP A 275 -4.72 -3.93 -17.94
N GLY A 276 -5.57 -4.38 -18.87
CA GLY A 276 -6.67 -5.25 -18.51
C GLY A 276 -7.41 -5.76 -19.73
N PRO A 277 -8.23 -6.81 -19.55
CA PRO A 277 -9.02 -7.34 -20.63
C PRO A 277 -10.05 -6.31 -21.10
N GLY A 278 -10.16 -6.17 -22.41
CA GLY A 278 -11.32 -5.61 -23.09
C GLY A 278 -12.05 -6.73 -23.82
N ILE A 279 -13.21 -6.46 -24.40
CA ILE A 279 -13.93 -7.45 -25.21
C ILE A 279 -13.11 -7.75 -26.47
N GLY A 280 -12.48 -8.92 -26.52
CA GLY A 280 -11.63 -9.33 -27.63
C GLY A 280 -10.30 -8.55 -27.78
N SER A 281 -9.90 -7.80 -26.74
CA SER A 281 -8.76 -6.89 -26.81
C SER A 281 -8.14 -6.68 -25.42
N GLN A 282 -7.03 -5.95 -25.38
CA GLN A 282 -6.40 -5.45 -24.16
C GLN A 282 -6.51 -3.93 -24.11
N ILE A 283 -6.88 -3.38 -22.96
CA ILE A 283 -6.89 -1.94 -22.74
C ILE A 283 -5.63 -1.58 -21.94
N VAL A 284 -4.90 -0.57 -22.41
CA VAL A 284 -3.80 0.07 -21.68
C VAL A 284 -4.18 1.48 -21.33
N ARG A 285 -3.96 1.89 -20.09
CA ARG A 285 -4.17 3.25 -19.59
C ARG A 285 -2.91 3.77 -18.94
N VAL A 286 -2.64 5.04 -19.13
CA VAL A 286 -1.54 5.74 -18.49
C VAL A 286 -2.11 6.92 -17.71
N TYR A 287 -1.69 7.01 -16.46
CA TYR A 287 -2.05 8.10 -15.56
C TYR A 287 -0.79 8.84 -15.12
N LEU A 288 -0.92 10.14 -14.95
CA LEU A 288 0.05 11.01 -14.34
C LEU A 288 -0.63 11.71 -13.15
N ASP A 289 -0.05 11.57 -11.95
CA ASP A 289 -0.59 12.13 -10.71
C ASP A 289 -2.08 11.82 -10.50
N GLY A 290 -2.45 10.56 -10.84
CA GLY A 290 -3.83 10.07 -10.76
C GLY A 290 -4.76 10.53 -11.88
N VAL A 291 -4.32 11.42 -12.78
CA VAL A 291 -5.11 11.90 -13.92
C VAL A 291 -4.86 11.02 -15.14
N LEU A 292 -5.94 10.49 -15.74
CA LEU A 292 -5.85 9.71 -16.97
C LEU A 292 -5.36 10.59 -18.12
N GLN A 293 -4.18 10.26 -18.63
CA GLN A 293 -3.59 10.93 -19.78
C GLN A 293 -3.98 10.24 -21.08
N TYR A 294 -4.12 8.91 -21.01
CA TYR A 294 -4.17 8.12 -22.21
C TYR A 294 -4.87 6.78 -21.97
N SER A 295 -5.69 6.35 -22.93
CA SER A 295 -6.33 5.04 -22.94
C SER A 295 -6.40 4.51 -24.36
N GLN A 296 -5.90 3.30 -24.59
CA GLN A 296 -5.91 2.64 -25.90
C GLN A 296 -6.30 1.19 -25.78
N THR A 297 -7.01 0.71 -26.81
CA THR A 297 -7.38 -0.68 -26.95
C THR A 297 -6.50 -1.34 -28.01
N TYR A 298 -5.93 -2.49 -27.65
CA TYR A 298 -5.10 -3.30 -28.54
C TYR A 298 -5.79 -4.64 -28.81
N VAL A 299 -5.67 -5.14 -30.02
CA VAL A 299 -6.18 -6.45 -30.42
C VAL A 299 -5.03 -7.46 -30.55
N ASN A 300 -5.33 -8.74 -30.34
CA ASN A 300 -4.38 -9.84 -30.53
C ASN A 300 -3.08 -9.73 -29.74
N ILE A 301 -3.17 -9.31 -28.46
CA ILE A 301 -2.02 -9.15 -27.60
C ILE A 301 -1.56 -10.50 -27.08
N TYR A 302 -0.26 -10.76 -27.25
CA TYR A 302 0.41 -11.88 -26.64
C TYR A 302 0.50 -11.70 -25.10
N ARG A 303 0.20 -12.78 -24.38
CA ARG A 303 0.27 -12.83 -22.90
C ARG A 303 1.31 -13.88 -22.50
N PRO A 304 2.50 -13.45 -22.05
CA PRO A 304 3.52 -14.39 -21.57
C PRO A 304 3.12 -14.97 -20.21
N ALA A 305 3.73 -16.10 -19.84
CA ALA A 305 3.55 -16.69 -18.51
C ALA A 305 4.23 -15.87 -17.39
N THR A 306 5.28 -15.14 -17.72
CA THR A 306 6.04 -14.28 -16.81
C THR A 306 6.34 -12.96 -17.49
N HIS A 307 6.21 -11.87 -16.76
CA HIS A 307 6.67 -10.55 -17.19
C HIS A 307 7.95 -10.15 -16.46
N TRP A 308 8.88 -9.60 -17.19
CA TRP A 308 9.92 -8.74 -16.64
C TRP A 308 9.45 -7.29 -16.74
N ILE A 309 9.45 -6.60 -15.61
CA ILE A 309 9.15 -5.17 -15.52
C ILE A 309 10.43 -4.48 -15.11
N GLU A 310 10.90 -3.54 -15.91
CA GLU A 310 12.21 -2.88 -15.73
C GLU A 310 12.05 -1.36 -15.67
N MET A 311 12.66 -0.76 -14.66
CA MET A 311 12.90 0.68 -14.54
C MET A 311 14.33 0.98 -14.97
N GLY A 312 14.54 2.10 -15.65
CA GLY A 312 15.87 2.50 -16.10
C GLY A 312 16.35 1.87 -17.39
N ILE A 313 15.71 0.91 -17.89
CA ILE A 313 15.92 0.09 -19.10
C ILE A 313 17.35 0.06 -19.64
N LYS A 314 17.99 -1.09 -19.44
CA LYS A 314 19.30 -1.43 -19.96
C LYS A 314 19.45 -1.11 -21.44
N ASP A 315 20.57 -0.49 -21.79
CA ASP A 315 21.05 -0.35 -23.17
C ASP A 315 20.23 0.64 -24.03
N ARG A 316 19.81 1.76 -23.47
CA ARG A 316 19.11 2.84 -24.19
C ARG A 316 19.90 4.16 -24.21
N LYS A 317 19.43 5.09 -25.03
CA LYS A 317 20.07 6.40 -25.21
C LYS A 317 20.16 7.19 -23.89
N GLU A 318 21.07 8.10 -23.81
CA GLU A 318 21.57 8.84 -22.64
C GLU A 318 20.50 9.54 -21.76
N SER A 319 19.29 9.56 -22.20
CA SER A 319 18.25 10.49 -21.78
C SER A 319 17.60 10.23 -20.41
N ILE A 320 17.89 9.10 -19.75
CA ILE A 320 17.34 8.84 -18.39
C ILE A 320 18.43 8.90 -17.31
N ILE A 321 19.64 9.29 -17.67
CA ILE A 321 20.71 9.51 -16.68
C ILE A 321 20.30 10.68 -15.79
N GLY A 322 20.33 10.45 -14.49
CA GLY A 322 19.91 11.42 -13.49
C GLY A 322 18.50 11.20 -12.95
N VAL A 323 17.60 10.57 -13.70
CA VAL A 323 16.25 10.28 -13.23
C VAL A 323 16.28 9.42 -11.97
N ILE A 324 15.43 9.77 -11.01
CA ILE A 324 15.27 9.05 -9.74
C ILE A 324 13.92 8.34 -9.76
N TYR A 325 13.93 7.07 -9.37
CA TYR A 325 12.76 6.21 -9.22
C TYR A 325 12.51 5.92 -7.74
N SER A 326 11.24 5.94 -7.33
CA SER A 326 10.83 5.54 -5.99
C SER A 326 9.41 4.96 -6.00
N ASN A 327 9.01 4.36 -4.88
CA ASN A 327 7.66 3.87 -4.62
C ASN A 327 7.08 2.93 -5.70
N VAL A 328 7.90 2.03 -6.23
CA VAL A 328 7.43 1.08 -7.26
C VAL A 328 6.41 0.12 -6.68
N LYS A 329 5.24 0.05 -7.31
CA LYS A 329 4.13 -0.84 -6.96
C LYS A 329 3.71 -1.63 -8.19
N ILE A 330 3.57 -2.94 -8.05
CA ILE A 330 3.07 -3.81 -9.12
C ILE A 330 2.01 -4.72 -8.52
N GLY A 331 0.87 -4.84 -9.19
CA GLY A 331 -0.21 -5.67 -8.66
C GLY A 331 -1.35 -5.90 -9.65
N PRO A 332 -2.33 -6.73 -9.26
CA PRO A 332 -3.57 -6.88 -10.01
C PRO A 332 -4.36 -5.57 -9.98
N ARG A 333 -5.15 -5.38 -11.05
CA ARG A 333 -6.05 -4.24 -11.20
C ARG A 333 -7.44 -4.60 -10.71
#